data_05e385a3fac7c4a24c32c5ede4b0a8cd
#
_entry.id   05e385a3fac7c4a24c32c5ede4b0a8cd
#
_cell.length_a   1.000
_cell.length_b   1.000
_cell.length_c   1.000
_cell.angle_alpha   90.00
_cell.angle_beta   90.00
_cell.angle_gamma   90.00
#
_symmetry.space_group_name_H-M   'P 1'
#
loop_
_entity.id
_entity.type
_entity.pdbx_description
1 polymer ?
#
loop_
_entity_poly.entity_id
_entity_poly.type
_entity_poly.pdbx_seq_one_letter_code
_entity_poly.pdbx_strand_id
1 'polypeptide(L)'
;MSNLESIVPPLELCKRIPAGEFEDSALVWVYDDVVGFLCRTSGCEQIHKKEWQLDNNHPRKIAIRRKSGHEIYPAPTLEETMTSLLTYGWLVKIDSRFGLETFVELYSKTSNKRYVEYAPSACAAALRLWFKVKGIEVK
;
A
#
# COMPACT_ATOMS: atom_id res chain seq x y z
N MET A 1 14.60 4.07 9.72
CA MET A 1 13.51 3.94 8.75
C MET A 1 13.08 2.50 8.60
N SER A 2 11.79 2.25 8.69
CA SER A 2 11.29 0.91 8.49
C SER A 2 11.38 0.51 7.02
N ASN A 3 11.97 -0.64 6.73
CA ASN A 3 12.05 -1.16 5.37
C ASN A 3 10.67 -1.57 4.83
N LEU A 4 9.68 -1.73 5.71
CA LEU A 4 8.33 -2.11 5.30
C LEU A 4 7.66 -1.04 4.45
N GLU A 5 7.93 0.24 4.72
CA GLU A 5 7.34 1.33 3.95
C GLU A 5 7.81 1.38 2.49
N SER A 6 8.97 0.79 2.20
CA SER A 6 9.50 0.76 0.83
C SER A 6 8.91 -0.36 -0.02
N ILE A 7 8.27 -1.36 0.59
CA ILE A 7 7.72 -2.51 -0.13
C ILE A 7 6.21 -2.41 -0.40
N VAL A 8 5.58 -1.34 0.06
CA VAL A 8 4.15 -1.10 -0.15
C VAL A 8 3.94 0.29 -0.76
N PRO A 9 2.79 0.52 -1.43
CA PRO A 9 2.48 1.84 -1.95
C PRO A 9 2.24 2.85 -0.83
N PRO A 10 2.37 4.16 -1.14
CA PRO A 10 2.05 5.20 -0.15
C PRO A 10 0.61 5.08 0.35
N LEU A 11 0.41 5.49 1.60
CA LEU A 11 -0.91 5.47 2.24
C LEU A 11 -2.00 6.13 1.36
N GLU A 12 -1.68 7.26 0.75
CA GLU A 12 -2.66 8.00 -0.06
C GLU A 12 -3.19 7.19 -1.23
N LEU A 13 -2.37 6.34 -1.84
CA LEU A 13 -2.82 5.42 -2.86
C LEU A 13 -3.64 4.27 -2.26
N CYS A 14 -3.19 3.73 -1.13
CA CYS A 14 -3.88 2.62 -0.48
C CYS A 14 -5.29 2.99 -0.03
N LYS A 15 -5.51 4.24 0.37
CA LYS A 15 -6.84 4.73 0.75
C LYS A 15 -7.85 4.67 -0.39
N ARG A 16 -7.39 4.62 -1.62
CA ARG A 16 -8.25 4.59 -2.81
C ARG A 16 -8.64 3.19 -3.25
N ILE A 17 -8.10 2.17 -2.61
CA ILE A 17 -8.43 0.78 -2.94
C ILE A 17 -9.87 0.51 -2.51
N PRO A 18 -10.74 0.03 -3.44
CA PRO A 18 -12.13 -0.27 -3.09
C PRO A 18 -12.23 -1.36 -2.02
N ALA A 19 -13.27 -1.29 -1.21
CA ALA A 19 -13.56 -2.31 -0.21
C ALA A 19 -13.68 -3.67 -0.88
N GLY A 20 -13.10 -4.70 -0.26
CA GLY A 20 -13.10 -6.06 -0.79
C GLY A 20 -11.90 -6.40 -1.65
N GLU A 21 -11.11 -5.41 -2.08
CA GLU A 21 -9.91 -5.64 -2.87
C GLU A 21 -8.69 -5.72 -1.96
N PHE A 22 -7.79 -6.65 -2.26
CA PHE A 22 -6.55 -6.87 -1.49
C PHE A 22 -6.80 -7.19 0.00
N GLU A 23 -7.91 -7.82 0.32
CA GLU A 23 -8.21 -8.19 1.71
C GLU A 23 -7.19 -9.15 2.31
N ASP A 24 -6.55 -9.95 1.47
CA ASP A 24 -5.53 -10.92 1.89
C ASP A 24 -4.11 -10.37 1.87
N SER A 25 -3.93 -9.05 1.70
CA SER A 25 -2.59 -8.48 1.71
C SER A 25 -1.89 -8.76 3.03
N ALA A 26 -0.57 -9.02 2.97
CA ALA A 26 0.21 -9.35 4.16
C ALA A 26 0.32 -8.18 5.14
N LEU A 27 0.22 -6.96 4.64
CA LEU A 27 0.36 -5.75 5.44
C LEU A 27 -0.86 -4.85 5.29
N VAL A 28 -1.11 -4.05 6.32
CA VAL A 28 -2.20 -3.07 6.34
C VAL A 28 -1.70 -1.76 6.92
N TRP A 29 -2.31 -0.65 6.48
CA TRP A 29 -2.14 0.65 7.11
C TRP A 29 -3.18 0.80 8.22
N VAL A 30 -2.73 1.11 9.43
CA VAL A 30 -3.58 1.28 10.60
C VAL A 30 -3.31 2.65 11.22
N TYR A 31 -4.38 3.36 11.54
CA TYR A 31 -4.29 4.62 12.30
C TYR A 31 -4.33 4.27 13.78
N ASP A 32 -3.24 4.45 14.47
CA ASP A 32 -3.08 3.97 15.83
C ASP A 32 -2.61 5.05 16.78
N ASP A 33 -2.91 4.86 18.06
CA ASP A 33 -2.47 5.74 19.13
C ASP A 33 -1.17 5.18 19.70
N VAL A 34 -0.07 5.85 19.37
CA VAL A 34 1.27 5.45 19.82
C VAL A 34 1.56 6.16 21.13
N VAL A 35 1.87 5.37 22.16
CA VAL A 35 2.18 5.89 23.49
C VAL A 35 3.70 5.97 23.67
N GLY A 36 4.19 7.16 23.97
CA GLY A 36 5.59 7.37 24.31
C GLY A 36 5.70 8.05 25.68
N PHE A 37 6.92 8.19 26.15
CA PHE A 37 7.19 8.86 27.42
C PHE A 37 8.27 9.92 27.22
N LEU A 38 7.99 11.12 27.71
CA LEU A 38 8.98 12.18 27.81
C LEU A 38 9.44 12.26 29.25
N CYS A 39 10.69 11.88 29.51
CA CYS A 39 11.24 11.88 30.86
C CYS A 39 12.17 13.07 31.08
N ARG A 40 11.96 13.77 32.17
CA ARG A 40 12.75 14.92 32.62
C ARG A 40 13.18 14.70 34.07
N THR A 41 14.05 15.56 34.55
CA THR A 41 14.46 15.52 35.97
C THR A 41 13.31 15.62 36.95
N SER A 42 12.21 16.29 36.56
CA SER A 42 11.01 16.44 37.34
C SER A 42 10.01 15.28 37.28
N GLY A 43 10.30 14.27 36.45
CA GLY A 43 9.43 13.10 36.25
C GLY A 43 9.22 12.75 34.81
N CYS A 44 8.42 11.73 34.54
CA CYS A 44 8.08 11.28 33.20
C CYS A 44 6.64 11.60 32.87
N GLU A 45 6.42 12.06 31.66
CA GLU A 45 5.09 12.40 31.14
C GLU A 45 4.73 11.45 29.99
N GLN A 46 3.52 10.94 30.02
CA GLN A 46 3.02 10.07 28.95
C GLN A 46 2.54 10.94 27.79
N ILE A 47 3.02 10.63 26.60
CA ILE A 47 2.66 11.35 25.37
C ILE A 47 1.91 10.41 24.45
N HIS A 48 0.75 10.84 23.97
CA HIS A 48 -0.03 10.13 22.96
C HIS A 48 0.16 10.79 21.62
N LYS A 49 0.51 10.00 20.62
CA LYS A 49 0.69 10.48 19.26
C LYS A 49 -0.10 9.58 18.32
N LYS A 50 -1.07 10.17 17.63
CA LYS A 50 -1.84 9.42 16.64
C LYS A 50 -1.15 9.48 15.29
N GLU A 51 -0.87 8.31 14.73
CA GLU A 51 -0.18 8.23 13.45
C GLU A 51 -0.53 6.95 12.71
N TRP A 52 -0.29 6.98 11.39
CA TRP A 52 -0.48 5.81 10.56
C TRP A 52 0.74 4.91 10.66
N GLN A 53 0.50 3.62 10.81
CA GLN A 53 1.55 2.61 10.88
C GLN A 53 1.21 1.42 10.00
N LEU A 54 2.27 0.77 9.49
CA LEU A 54 2.12 -0.51 8.83
C LEU A 54 2.12 -1.62 9.88
N ASP A 55 1.20 -2.55 9.76
CA ASP A 55 1.10 -3.69 10.65
C ASP A 55 0.78 -4.94 9.84
N ASN A 56 1.02 -6.09 10.44
CA ASN A 56 0.67 -7.36 9.83
C ASN A 56 -0.86 -7.51 9.76
N ASN A 57 -1.32 -8.05 8.66
CA ASN A 57 -2.75 -8.31 8.47
C ASN A 57 -3.15 -9.59 9.24
N HIS A 58 -3.35 -9.44 10.53
CA HIS A 58 -3.78 -10.55 11.38
C HIS A 58 -5.30 -10.51 11.53
N PRO A 59 -6.05 -11.51 11.02
CA PRO A 59 -7.51 -11.43 10.95
C PRO A 59 -8.20 -11.07 12.28
N ARG A 60 -7.75 -11.65 13.39
CA ARG A 60 -8.35 -11.38 14.71
C ARG A 60 -8.10 -9.94 15.15
N LYS A 61 -6.86 -9.46 15.03
CA LYS A 61 -6.50 -8.08 15.39
C LYS A 61 -7.27 -7.09 14.54
N ILE A 62 -7.35 -7.34 13.23
CA ILE A 62 -8.04 -6.46 12.30
C ILE A 62 -9.54 -6.40 12.61
N ALA A 63 -10.16 -7.53 12.91
CA ALA A 63 -11.57 -7.58 13.28
C ALA A 63 -11.86 -6.76 14.54
N ILE A 64 -10.99 -6.87 15.57
CA ILE A 64 -11.11 -6.11 16.81
C ILE A 64 -10.97 -4.62 16.55
N ARG A 65 -9.97 -4.21 15.75
CA ARG A 65 -9.73 -2.81 15.42
C ARG A 65 -10.91 -2.20 14.65
N ARG A 66 -11.48 -2.95 13.68
CA ARG A 66 -12.65 -2.49 12.92
C ARG A 66 -13.87 -2.28 13.81
N LYS A 67 -14.09 -3.17 14.76
CA LYS A 67 -15.20 -3.02 15.73
C LYS A 67 -15.01 -1.78 16.61
N SER A 68 -13.77 -1.40 16.87
CA SER A 68 -13.44 -0.21 17.66
C SER A 68 -13.44 1.08 16.83
N GLY A 69 -13.78 1.01 15.55
CA GLY A 69 -13.85 2.18 14.67
C GLY A 69 -12.53 2.65 14.10
N HIS A 70 -11.48 1.85 14.18
CA HIS A 70 -10.19 2.19 13.58
C HIS A 70 -10.23 2.09 12.07
N GLU A 71 -9.65 3.08 11.39
CA GLU A 71 -9.49 3.05 9.94
C GLU A 71 -8.36 2.10 9.57
N ILE A 72 -8.62 1.21 8.62
CA ILE A 72 -7.65 0.23 8.17
C ILE A 72 -7.73 0.13 6.65
N TYR A 73 -6.58 0.22 5.98
CA TYR A 73 -6.50 0.10 4.54
C TYR A 73 -5.49 -0.98 4.15
N PRO A 74 -5.76 -1.77 3.11
CA PRO A 74 -4.78 -2.75 2.66
C PRO A 74 -3.53 -2.05 2.13
N ALA A 75 -2.38 -2.69 2.33
CA ALA A 75 -1.09 -2.20 1.84
C ALA A 75 -0.46 -3.30 0.96
N PRO A 76 -0.93 -3.44 -0.30
CA PRO A 76 -0.47 -4.54 -1.14
C PRO A 76 1.00 -4.35 -1.53
N THR A 77 1.77 -5.44 -1.44
CA THR A 77 3.14 -5.46 -1.92
C THR A 77 3.14 -5.48 -3.45
N LEU A 78 4.32 -5.21 -4.04
CA LEU A 78 4.48 -5.31 -5.48
C LEU A 78 4.05 -6.68 -6.01
N GLU A 79 4.47 -7.75 -5.31
CA GLU A 79 4.15 -9.10 -5.71
C GLU A 79 2.64 -9.36 -5.70
N GLU A 80 1.95 -8.89 -4.68
CA GLU A 80 0.49 -9.02 -4.57
C GLU A 80 -0.23 -8.29 -5.70
N THR A 81 0.20 -7.07 -6.01
CA THR A 81 -0.35 -6.27 -7.10
C THR A 81 -0.09 -6.94 -8.46
N MET A 82 1.13 -7.42 -8.67
CA MET A 82 1.48 -8.13 -9.90
C MET A 82 0.66 -9.41 -10.07
N THR A 83 0.46 -10.17 -9.01
CA THR A 83 -0.35 -11.38 -9.04
C THR A 83 -1.79 -11.07 -9.46
N SER A 84 -2.34 -10.00 -8.91
CA SER A 84 -3.69 -9.54 -9.30
C SER A 84 -3.76 -9.18 -10.78
N LEU A 85 -2.77 -8.43 -11.28
CA LEU A 85 -2.73 -8.03 -12.69
C LEU A 85 -2.58 -9.23 -13.62
N LEU A 86 -1.74 -10.20 -13.27
CA LEU A 86 -1.56 -11.42 -14.05
C LEU A 86 -2.84 -12.23 -14.11
N THR A 87 -3.61 -12.27 -13.02
CA THR A 87 -4.89 -12.96 -12.98
C THR A 87 -5.88 -12.39 -14.00
N TYR A 88 -5.80 -11.09 -14.29
CA TYR A 88 -6.63 -10.44 -15.31
C TYR A 88 -6.04 -10.52 -16.72
N GLY A 89 -4.97 -11.27 -16.90
CA GLY A 89 -4.38 -11.48 -18.24
C GLY A 89 -3.39 -10.42 -18.69
N TRP A 90 -2.88 -9.61 -17.75
CA TRP A 90 -1.89 -8.59 -18.06
C TRP A 90 -0.47 -9.10 -17.83
N LEU A 91 0.41 -8.76 -18.75
CA LEU A 91 1.84 -8.98 -18.58
C LEU A 91 2.47 -7.73 -17.98
N VAL A 92 3.34 -7.92 -17.01
CA VAL A 92 3.96 -6.82 -16.26
C VAL A 92 5.45 -6.76 -16.56
N LYS A 93 5.92 -5.58 -16.94
CA LYS A 93 7.35 -5.32 -17.11
C LYS A 93 7.74 -4.16 -16.20
N ILE A 94 8.77 -4.37 -15.39
CA ILE A 94 9.27 -3.36 -14.47
C ILE A 94 10.67 -2.95 -14.92
N ASP A 95 10.92 -1.66 -14.99
CA ASP A 95 12.22 -1.13 -15.35
C ASP A 95 12.54 0.05 -14.41
N SER A 96 13.80 0.17 -14.05
CA SER A 96 14.28 1.23 -13.19
C SER A 96 15.42 1.96 -13.90
N ARG A 97 15.20 3.22 -14.24
CA ARG A 97 16.18 4.03 -14.97
C ARG A 97 16.91 4.98 -14.04
N PHE A 98 18.23 4.81 -13.97
CA PHE A 98 19.14 5.72 -13.26
C PHE A 98 18.78 5.97 -11.80
N GLY A 99 18.04 5.07 -11.16
CA GLY A 99 17.69 5.17 -9.74
C GLY A 99 16.75 6.30 -9.37
N LEU A 100 16.19 7.02 -10.34
CA LEU A 100 15.30 8.15 -10.09
C LEU A 100 13.85 7.77 -10.03
N GLU A 101 13.38 7.04 -11.02
CA GLU A 101 11.99 6.59 -11.09
C GLU A 101 11.93 5.17 -11.63
N THR A 102 10.96 4.43 -11.15
CA THR A 102 10.64 3.11 -11.68
C THR A 102 9.41 3.24 -12.56
N PHE A 103 9.45 2.65 -13.74
CA PHE A 103 8.24 2.55 -14.52
C PHE A 103 7.78 1.10 -14.59
N VAL A 104 6.48 0.93 -14.64
CA VAL A 104 5.85 -0.37 -14.79
C VAL A 104 4.98 -0.30 -16.04
N GLU A 105 5.18 -1.26 -16.91
CA GLU A 105 4.46 -1.35 -18.16
C GLU A 105 3.57 -2.58 -18.14
N LEU A 106 2.32 -2.40 -18.54
CA LEU A 106 1.35 -3.47 -18.68
C LEU A 106 0.96 -3.60 -20.14
N TYR A 107 0.93 -4.81 -20.65
CA TYR A 107 0.37 -5.07 -21.97
C TYR A 107 -0.50 -6.32 -21.95
N SER A 108 -1.57 -6.25 -22.71
CA SER A 108 -2.50 -7.35 -22.87
C SER A 108 -2.10 -8.17 -24.10
N LYS A 109 -2.02 -9.49 -23.93
CA LYS A 109 -1.72 -10.41 -25.06
C LYS A 109 -2.83 -10.44 -26.10
N THR A 110 -4.06 -10.15 -25.69
CA THR A 110 -5.24 -10.37 -26.54
C THR A 110 -5.77 -9.11 -27.20
N SER A 111 -5.59 -7.94 -26.57
CA SER A 111 -6.20 -6.69 -27.03
C SER A 111 -5.21 -5.64 -27.53
N ASN A 112 -3.93 -5.91 -27.53
CA ASN A 112 -2.85 -4.96 -27.89
C ASN A 112 -2.87 -3.66 -27.10
N LYS A 113 -3.53 -3.64 -25.94
CA LYS A 113 -3.54 -2.48 -25.07
C LYS A 113 -2.26 -2.44 -24.25
N ARG A 114 -1.75 -1.25 -24.04
CA ARG A 114 -0.52 -1.02 -23.31
C ARG A 114 -0.70 0.17 -22.39
N TYR A 115 -0.33 -0.01 -21.12
CA TYR A 115 -0.34 1.06 -20.13
C TYR A 115 1.04 1.19 -19.51
N VAL A 116 1.46 2.41 -19.25
CA VAL A 116 2.75 2.67 -18.61
C VAL A 116 2.50 3.67 -17.47
N GLU A 117 3.14 3.45 -16.34
CA GLU A 117 3.09 4.35 -15.20
C GLU A 117 4.46 4.54 -14.60
N TYR A 118 4.72 5.75 -14.11
CA TYR A 118 5.98 6.12 -13.48
C TYR A 118 5.72 6.50 -12.03
N ALA A 119 6.58 6.08 -11.12
CA ALA A 119 6.50 6.46 -9.72
C ALA A 119 7.86 6.25 -9.06
N PRO A 120 8.09 6.85 -7.88
CA PRO A 120 9.35 6.66 -7.15
C PRO A 120 9.61 5.20 -6.76
N SER A 121 8.58 4.37 -6.66
CA SER A 121 8.73 2.96 -6.35
C SER A 121 7.92 2.09 -7.30
N ALA A 122 8.38 0.85 -7.49
CA ALA A 122 7.69 -0.11 -8.34
C ALA A 122 6.29 -0.45 -7.79
N CYS A 123 6.14 -0.56 -6.47
CA CYS A 123 4.84 -0.87 -5.88
C CYS A 123 3.83 0.26 -6.10
N ALA A 124 4.25 1.52 -6.04
CA ALA A 124 3.37 2.65 -6.32
C ALA A 124 2.95 2.67 -7.79
N ALA A 125 3.91 2.48 -8.71
CA ALA A 125 3.63 2.46 -10.13
C ALA A 125 2.68 1.30 -10.49
N ALA A 126 2.92 0.12 -9.94
CA ALA A 126 2.08 -1.05 -10.19
C ALA A 126 0.65 -0.84 -9.69
N LEU A 127 0.48 -0.26 -8.50
CA LEU A 127 -0.85 0.01 -7.96
C LEU A 127 -1.59 1.06 -8.80
N ARG A 128 -0.89 2.09 -9.28
CA ARG A 128 -1.49 3.08 -10.19
C ARG A 128 -2.01 2.42 -11.47
N LEU A 129 -1.25 1.49 -12.02
CA LEU A 129 -1.67 0.73 -13.19
C LEU A 129 -2.88 -0.17 -12.88
N TRP A 130 -2.88 -0.78 -11.70
CA TRP A 130 -4.00 -1.58 -11.23
C TRP A 130 -5.29 -0.74 -11.22
N PHE A 131 -5.21 0.51 -10.73
CA PHE A 131 -6.36 1.42 -10.76
C PHE A 131 -6.83 1.70 -12.20
N LYS A 132 -5.89 1.90 -13.13
CA LYS A 132 -6.23 2.12 -14.54
C LYS A 132 -6.96 0.93 -15.13
N VAL A 133 -6.49 -0.28 -14.85
CA VAL A 133 -7.12 -1.51 -15.34
C VAL A 133 -8.53 -1.65 -14.77
N LYS A 134 -8.75 -1.25 -13.53
CA LYS A 134 -10.06 -1.31 -12.88
C LYS A 134 -10.97 -0.14 -13.23
N GLY A 135 -10.49 0.85 -13.97
CA GLY A 135 -11.27 2.03 -14.30
C GLY A 135 -11.43 3.02 -13.17
N ILE A 136 -10.54 2.99 -12.20
CA ILE A 136 -10.56 3.90 -11.04
C ILE A 136 -9.64 5.08 -11.32
N GLU A 137 -10.16 6.30 -11.20
CA GLU A 137 -9.35 7.49 -11.35
C GLU A 137 -8.52 7.75 -10.11
N VAL A 138 -7.22 8.01 -10.32
CA VAL A 138 -6.29 8.37 -9.27
C VAL A 138 -5.55 9.63 -9.73
N LYS A 139 -5.70 10.68 -8.96
CA LYS A 139 -5.01 11.95 -9.23
C LYS A 139 -3.65 11.99 -8.53
#